data_23053c95262981778d9814ec84c98aa0
#
_entry.id   23053c95262981778d9814ec84c98aa0
#
_cell.length_a   1.000
_cell.length_b   1.000
_cell.length_c   1.000
_cell.angle_alpha   90.00
_cell.angle_beta   90.00
_cell.angle_gamma   90.00
#
_symmetry.space_group_name_H-M   'P 1'
#
loop_
_entity.id
_entity.type
_entity.pdbx_description
1 polymer ?
#
loop_
_entity_poly.entity_id
_entity_poly.type
_entity_poly.pdbx_seq_one_letter_code
_entity_poly.pdbx_strand_id
1 'polypeptide(L)'
;MAVRGDWAAAEPEQHERLVAAVLEACHCCDQPEAADTVVELLTRPEYLHLPAEFIRPAWSGHVPISAGQTSHLPEFNCFHRFDANEPTPEKALWILRELYGDHPGRPLRPDWIASVFRMDVYEAARARLSLSKSQSKPTRPAHEPHTLSA
;
A
#
# COMPACT_ATOMS: atom_id res chain seq x y z
N MET A 1 3.75 -4.88 -4.42
CA MET A 1 4.06 -5.66 -5.66
C MET A 1 5.44 -6.28 -5.50
N ALA A 2 5.63 -7.53 -5.95
CA ALA A 2 6.92 -8.18 -5.99
C ALA A 2 7.12 -8.83 -7.38
N VAL A 3 8.35 -8.79 -7.88
CA VAL A 3 8.76 -9.43 -9.13
C VAL A 3 9.99 -10.28 -8.90
N ARG A 4 10.27 -11.21 -9.81
CA ARG A 4 11.49 -12.03 -9.74
C ARG A 4 12.71 -11.18 -10.06
N GLY A 5 13.80 -11.37 -9.32
CA GLY A 5 15.02 -10.58 -9.47
C GLY A 5 15.71 -10.78 -10.83
N ASP A 6 15.69 -12.02 -11.36
CA ASP A 6 16.25 -12.33 -12.68
C ASP A 6 15.48 -11.63 -13.81
N TRP A 7 14.15 -11.59 -13.73
CA TRP A 7 13.32 -10.84 -14.68
C TRP A 7 13.57 -9.33 -14.55
N ALA A 8 13.60 -8.79 -13.33
CA ALA A 8 13.85 -7.37 -13.12
C ALA A 8 15.23 -6.93 -13.65
N ALA A 9 16.23 -7.82 -13.61
CA ALA A 9 17.55 -7.55 -14.15
C ALA A 9 17.60 -7.65 -15.70
N ALA A 10 16.81 -8.58 -16.28
CA ALA A 10 16.74 -8.75 -17.73
C ALA A 10 15.90 -7.66 -18.42
N GLU A 11 14.85 -7.16 -17.75
CA GLU A 11 13.85 -6.26 -18.31
C GLU A 11 13.67 -4.99 -17.46
N PRO A 12 14.73 -4.20 -17.23
CA PRO A 12 14.67 -3.07 -16.30
C PRO A 12 13.66 -1.99 -16.72
N GLU A 13 13.55 -1.71 -18.03
CA GLU A 13 12.59 -0.71 -18.52
C GLU A 13 11.14 -1.18 -18.36
N GLN A 14 10.86 -2.47 -18.59
CA GLN A 14 9.53 -3.03 -18.37
C GLN A 14 9.17 -3.05 -16.87
N HIS A 15 10.17 -3.30 -16.02
CA HIS A 15 10.00 -3.23 -14.57
C HIS A 15 9.60 -1.82 -14.12
N GLU A 16 10.29 -0.78 -14.60
CA GLU A 16 9.93 0.61 -14.31
C GLU A 16 8.52 0.97 -14.81
N ARG A 17 8.17 0.55 -16.03
CA ARG A 17 6.83 0.79 -16.60
C ARG A 17 5.74 0.09 -15.78
N LEU A 18 6.00 -1.12 -15.32
CA LEU A 18 5.07 -1.86 -14.47
C LEU A 18 4.88 -1.15 -13.12
N VAL A 19 5.96 -0.70 -12.50
CA VAL A 19 5.88 0.08 -11.24
C VAL A 19 5.12 1.39 -11.47
N ALA A 20 5.38 2.10 -12.57
CA ALA A 20 4.66 3.31 -12.93
C ALA A 20 3.15 3.07 -13.07
N ALA A 21 2.75 2.02 -13.78
CA ALA A 21 1.33 1.66 -13.94
C ALA A 21 0.66 1.36 -12.58
N VAL A 22 1.35 0.67 -11.68
CA VAL A 22 0.83 0.42 -10.32
C VAL A 22 0.71 1.71 -9.51
N LEU A 23 1.70 2.61 -9.59
CA LEU A 23 1.64 3.90 -8.91
C LEU A 23 0.49 4.77 -9.41
N GLU A 24 0.27 4.80 -10.72
CA GLU A 24 -0.85 5.51 -11.35
C GLU A 24 -2.19 4.95 -10.88
N ALA A 25 -2.35 3.63 -10.88
CA ALA A 25 -3.54 2.97 -10.37
C ALA A 25 -3.78 3.28 -8.89
N CYS A 26 -2.74 3.21 -8.05
CA CYS A 26 -2.83 3.58 -6.64
C CYS A 26 -3.21 5.04 -6.44
N HIS A 27 -2.65 5.95 -7.25
CA HIS A 27 -3.03 7.36 -7.23
C HIS A 27 -4.50 7.55 -7.62
N CYS A 28 -4.97 6.87 -8.66
CA CYS A 28 -6.37 6.87 -9.08
C CYS A 28 -7.30 6.36 -7.96
N CYS A 29 -6.93 5.26 -7.28
CA CYS A 29 -7.72 4.69 -6.19
C CYS A 29 -7.89 5.63 -4.98
N ASP A 30 -6.98 6.58 -4.79
CA ASP A 30 -7.08 7.58 -3.72
C ASP A 30 -7.88 8.84 -4.12
N GLN A 31 -8.32 8.94 -5.39
CA GLN A 31 -9.16 10.05 -5.83
C GLN A 31 -10.64 9.78 -5.48
N PRO A 32 -11.32 10.68 -4.76
CA PRO A 32 -12.73 10.50 -4.42
C PRO A 32 -13.63 10.26 -5.65
N GLU A 33 -13.30 10.91 -6.76
CA GLU A 33 -14.04 10.85 -8.02
C GLU A 33 -13.96 9.47 -8.68
N ALA A 34 -12.89 8.72 -8.41
CA ALA A 34 -12.68 7.37 -8.96
C ALA A 34 -13.40 6.28 -8.15
N ALA A 35 -13.86 6.58 -6.95
CA ALA A 35 -14.38 5.59 -6.00
C ALA A 35 -15.49 4.72 -6.60
N ASP A 36 -16.50 5.31 -7.23
CA ASP A 36 -17.61 4.57 -7.82
C ASP A 36 -17.15 3.69 -8.98
N THR A 37 -16.27 4.20 -9.84
CA THR A 37 -15.71 3.44 -10.97
C THR A 37 -14.87 2.26 -10.49
N VAL A 38 -14.05 2.46 -9.46
CA VAL A 38 -13.23 1.38 -8.90
C VAL A 38 -14.09 0.32 -8.22
N VAL A 39 -15.09 0.72 -7.44
CA VAL A 39 -16.04 -0.21 -6.82
C VAL A 39 -16.77 -1.03 -7.89
N GLU A 40 -17.30 -0.39 -8.95
CA GLU A 40 -17.96 -1.08 -10.06
C GLU A 40 -17.02 -2.07 -10.76
N LEU A 41 -15.77 -1.66 -11.04
CA LEU A 41 -14.78 -2.54 -11.64
C LEU A 41 -14.54 -3.79 -10.79
N LEU A 42 -14.38 -3.63 -9.49
CA LEU A 42 -14.11 -4.73 -8.57
C LEU A 42 -15.28 -5.70 -8.38
N THR A 43 -16.53 -5.28 -8.70
CA THR A 43 -17.69 -6.20 -8.67
C THR A 43 -17.68 -7.22 -9.81
N ARG A 44 -16.90 -6.97 -10.87
CA ARG A 44 -16.89 -7.85 -12.05
C ARG A 44 -16.31 -9.22 -11.73
N PRO A 45 -16.78 -10.28 -12.45
CA PRO A 45 -16.31 -11.66 -12.22
C PRO A 45 -14.80 -11.86 -12.38
N GLU A 46 -14.16 -11.03 -13.23
CA GLU A 46 -12.72 -11.10 -13.51
C GLU A 46 -11.86 -10.58 -12.33
N TYR A 47 -12.49 -9.91 -11.33
CA TYR A 47 -11.81 -9.33 -10.18
C TYR A 47 -12.31 -9.94 -8.88
N LEU A 48 -12.90 -9.14 -7.96
CA LEU A 48 -13.34 -9.67 -6.67
C LEU A 48 -14.66 -10.44 -6.74
N HIS A 49 -15.51 -10.14 -7.71
CA HIS A 49 -16.83 -10.76 -7.88
C HIS A 49 -17.67 -10.67 -6.59
N LEU A 50 -17.60 -9.57 -5.90
CA LEU A 50 -18.36 -9.28 -4.69
C LEU A 50 -19.38 -8.17 -4.95
N PRO A 51 -20.55 -8.19 -4.30
CA PRO A 51 -21.50 -7.08 -4.35
C PRO A 51 -20.86 -5.76 -3.87
N ALA A 52 -21.23 -4.65 -4.51
CA ALA A 52 -20.68 -3.32 -4.20
C ALA A 52 -20.85 -2.91 -2.73
N GLU A 53 -21.90 -3.41 -2.06
CA GLU A 53 -22.18 -3.17 -0.64
C GLU A 53 -21.08 -3.68 0.31
N PHE A 54 -20.34 -4.70 -0.09
CA PHE A 54 -19.19 -5.22 0.67
C PHE A 54 -17.89 -4.46 0.37
N ILE A 55 -17.77 -3.88 -0.83
CA ILE A 55 -16.54 -3.19 -1.28
C ILE A 55 -16.58 -1.71 -0.86
N ARG A 56 -17.72 -1.04 -1.05
CA ARG A 56 -17.91 0.40 -0.85
C ARG A 56 -17.50 0.90 0.54
N PRO A 57 -17.80 0.21 1.66
CA PRO A 57 -17.39 0.67 3.00
C PRO A 57 -15.88 0.88 3.14
N ALA A 58 -15.08 0.00 2.57
CA ALA A 58 -13.62 0.10 2.60
C ALA A 58 -13.10 1.34 1.84
N TRP A 59 -13.78 1.73 0.73
CA TRP A 59 -13.43 2.91 -0.04
C TRP A 59 -13.91 4.21 0.59
N SER A 60 -15.12 4.22 1.13
CA SER A 60 -15.71 5.40 1.77
C SER A 60 -15.16 5.69 3.17
N GLY A 61 -14.42 4.74 3.76
CA GLY A 61 -13.98 4.79 5.14
C GLY A 61 -15.11 4.64 6.16
N HIS A 62 -16.34 4.33 5.74
CA HIS A 62 -17.47 4.06 6.62
C HIS A 62 -17.59 2.57 6.87
N VAL A 63 -16.83 2.08 7.84
CA VAL A 63 -16.67 0.65 8.11
C VAL A 63 -17.65 0.19 9.19
N PRO A 64 -18.49 -0.80 8.93
CA PRO A 64 -19.34 -1.38 9.97
C PRO A 64 -18.46 -2.12 11.00
N ILE A 65 -18.64 -1.78 12.28
CA ILE A 65 -17.87 -2.37 13.40
C ILE A 65 -18.68 -3.35 14.22
N SER A 66 -20.00 -3.19 14.22
CA SER A 66 -20.95 -4.13 14.82
C SER A 66 -22.35 -3.93 14.24
N ALA A 67 -23.33 -4.73 14.66
CA ALA A 67 -24.72 -4.59 14.20
C ALA A 67 -25.25 -3.17 14.49
N GLY A 68 -25.51 -2.40 13.43
CA GLY A 68 -26.04 -1.04 13.49
C GLY A 68 -25.04 0.05 13.88
N GLN A 69 -23.74 -0.28 14.03
CA GLN A 69 -22.69 0.69 14.31
C GLN A 69 -21.70 0.78 13.15
N THR A 70 -21.45 2.00 12.69
CA THR A 70 -20.46 2.30 11.65
C THR A 70 -19.44 3.29 12.22
N SER A 71 -18.17 3.04 11.98
CA SER A 71 -17.08 3.97 12.29
C SER A 71 -16.62 4.66 11.02
N HIS A 72 -16.29 5.95 11.11
CA HIS A 72 -15.65 6.67 10.01
C HIS A 72 -14.14 6.65 10.19
N LEU A 73 -13.47 5.89 9.30
CA LEU A 73 -12.04 5.69 9.24
C LEU A 73 -11.54 6.17 7.86
N PRO A 74 -11.32 7.49 7.67
CA PRO A 74 -11.01 8.05 6.34
C PRO A 74 -9.68 7.54 5.77
N GLU A 75 -8.82 6.97 6.61
CA GLU A 75 -7.54 6.37 6.23
C GLU A 75 -7.59 4.83 6.28
N PHE A 76 -8.79 4.21 6.20
CA PHE A 76 -8.93 2.76 6.22
C PHE A 76 -8.14 2.11 5.08
N ASN A 77 -8.22 2.71 3.89
CA ASN A 77 -7.36 2.37 2.75
C ASN A 77 -6.58 3.62 2.32
N CYS A 78 -5.27 3.49 2.22
CA CYS A 78 -4.37 4.47 1.64
C CYS A 78 -3.53 3.76 0.57
N PHE A 79 -3.77 4.10 -0.69
CA PHE A 79 -3.07 3.47 -1.81
C PHE A 79 -1.84 4.24 -2.24
N HIS A 80 -1.90 5.57 -2.27
CA HIS A 80 -0.82 6.45 -2.71
C HIS A 80 -0.52 7.56 -1.72
N ARG A 81 -1.55 8.10 -1.06
CA ARG A 81 -1.42 9.17 -0.05
C ARG A 81 -0.39 8.79 1.02
N PHE A 82 0.26 9.81 1.60
CA PHE A 82 1.23 9.65 2.68
C PHE A 82 2.42 8.75 2.31
N ASP A 83 2.84 8.81 1.05
CA ASP A 83 3.94 7.99 0.52
C ASP A 83 3.77 6.48 0.77
N ALA A 84 2.50 6.00 0.73
CA ALA A 84 2.15 4.61 1.05
C ALA A 84 2.94 3.59 0.19
N ASN A 85 3.21 3.93 -1.07
CA ASN A 85 3.92 3.06 -2.02
C ASN A 85 5.44 3.17 -1.95
N GLU A 86 5.99 4.15 -1.25
CA GLU A 86 7.44 4.36 -1.18
C GLU A 86 8.12 3.19 -0.45
N PRO A 87 9.03 2.44 -1.10
CA PRO A 87 9.64 1.24 -0.52
C PRO A 87 10.86 1.59 0.34
N THR A 88 10.64 2.33 1.44
CA THR A 88 11.75 2.77 2.30
C THR A 88 12.33 1.63 3.14
N PRO A 89 13.62 1.71 3.52
CA PRO A 89 14.26 0.74 4.42
C PRO A 89 13.53 0.62 5.77
N GLU A 90 12.97 1.71 6.29
CA GLU A 90 12.24 1.73 7.56
C GLU A 90 10.95 0.90 7.48
N LYS A 91 10.20 1.01 6.36
CA LYS A 91 9.02 0.17 6.10
C LYS A 91 9.41 -1.30 5.99
N ALA A 92 10.52 -1.59 5.31
CA ALA A 92 11.04 -2.96 5.21
C ALA A 92 11.37 -3.54 6.59
N LEU A 93 12.10 -2.77 7.40
CA LEU A 93 12.46 -3.17 8.75
C LEU A 93 11.22 -3.39 9.64
N TRP A 94 10.23 -2.51 9.54
CA TRP A 94 8.98 -2.65 10.26
C TRP A 94 8.25 -3.94 9.87
N ILE A 95 8.05 -4.20 8.57
CA ILE A 95 7.42 -5.43 8.06
C ILE A 95 8.15 -6.67 8.56
N LEU A 96 9.49 -6.66 8.52
CA LEU A 96 10.28 -7.82 8.94
C LEU A 96 10.19 -8.07 10.44
N ARG A 97 10.12 -7.01 11.27
CA ARG A 97 9.88 -7.14 12.71
C ARG A 97 8.51 -7.71 13.02
N GLU A 98 7.47 -7.24 12.34
CA GLU A 98 6.11 -7.77 12.52
C GLU A 98 6.01 -9.25 12.11
N LEU A 99 6.68 -9.66 11.04
CA LEU A 99 6.62 -11.04 10.54
C LEU A 99 7.47 -12.02 11.34
N TYR A 100 8.62 -11.59 11.83
CA TYR A 100 9.62 -12.49 12.41
C TYR A 100 9.96 -12.20 13.88
N GLY A 101 9.42 -11.12 14.44
CA GLY A 101 9.79 -10.66 15.78
C GLY A 101 11.27 -10.26 15.87
N ASP A 102 11.70 -9.98 17.10
CA ASP A 102 13.12 -9.70 17.40
C ASP A 102 13.94 -11.01 17.50
N HIS A 103 13.90 -11.87 16.48
CA HIS A 103 14.68 -13.09 16.47
C HIS A 103 16.18 -12.79 16.31
N PRO A 104 17.02 -13.04 17.34
CA PRO A 104 18.43 -12.68 17.32
C PRO A 104 19.28 -13.46 16.31
N GLY A 105 18.71 -14.47 15.65
CA GLY A 105 19.42 -15.36 14.72
C GLY A 105 19.38 -14.95 13.24
N ARG A 106 18.70 -13.86 12.87
CA ARG A 106 18.58 -13.44 11.48
C ARG A 106 18.94 -11.96 11.33
N PRO A 107 20.22 -11.63 11.15
CA PRO A 107 20.63 -10.24 10.94
C PRO A 107 19.95 -9.70 9.68
N LEU A 108 19.16 -8.63 9.84
CA LEU A 108 18.60 -7.87 8.74
C LEU A 108 19.74 -7.16 8.03
N ARG A 109 20.16 -7.68 6.89
CA ARG A 109 21.28 -7.11 6.13
C ARG A 109 20.78 -5.93 5.30
N PRO A 110 21.34 -4.72 5.48
CA PRO A 110 20.93 -3.52 4.73
C PRO A 110 21.03 -3.70 3.21
N ASP A 111 22.06 -4.40 2.74
CA ASP A 111 22.26 -4.72 1.33
C ASP A 111 21.12 -5.59 0.76
N TRP A 112 20.62 -6.55 1.53
CA TRP A 112 19.48 -7.36 1.13
C TRP A 112 18.18 -6.54 1.07
N ILE A 113 17.96 -5.66 2.06
CA ILE A 113 16.80 -4.77 2.05
C ILE A 113 16.80 -3.92 0.77
N ALA A 114 17.93 -3.27 0.43
CA ALA A 114 18.03 -2.46 -0.76
C ALA A 114 17.84 -3.25 -2.07
N SER A 115 18.21 -4.54 -2.09
CA SER A 115 17.99 -5.40 -3.26
C SER A 115 16.54 -5.77 -3.50
N VAL A 116 15.70 -5.74 -2.45
CA VAL A 116 14.27 -6.09 -2.51
C VAL A 116 13.39 -4.84 -2.55
N PHE A 117 13.67 -3.88 -1.69
CA PHE A 117 12.97 -2.59 -1.63
C PHE A 117 13.66 -1.58 -2.55
N ARG A 118 13.35 -1.66 -3.83
CA ARG A 118 14.00 -0.96 -4.94
C ARG A 118 13.54 0.49 -5.03
N MET A 119 14.15 1.33 -4.20
CA MET A 119 13.88 2.77 -4.19
C MET A 119 14.23 3.44 -5.51
N ASP A 120 15.30 2.99 -6.16
CA ASP A 120 15.74 3.45 -7.48
C ASP A 120 14.67 3.26 -8.56
N VAL A 121 14.06 2.08 -8.62
CA VAL A 121 12.98 1.77 -9.58
C VAL A 121 11.72 2.59 -9.27
N TYR A 122 11.39 2.75 -7.98
CA TYR A 122 10.27 3.58 -7.54
C TYR A 122 10.44 5.04 -7.96
N GLU A 123 11.61 5.63 -7.75
CA GLU A 123 11.90 7.03 -8.11
C GLU A 123 11.86 7.24 -9.63
N ALA A 124 12.45 6.32 -10.40
CA ALA A 124 12.37 6.35 -11.86
C ALA A 124 10.93 6.28 -12.36
N ALA A 125 10.13 5.36 -11.83
CA ALA A 125 8.72 5.20 -12.18
C ALA A 125 7.90 6.46 -11.82
N ARG A 126 8.13 7.03 -10.64
CA ARG A 126 7.47 8.27 -10.21
C ARG A 126 7.82 9.46 -11.10
N ALA A 127 9.06 9.57 -11.50
CA ALA A 127 9.51 10.62 -12.42
C ALA A 127 8.82 10.55 -13.77
N ARG A 128 8.58 9.33 -14.30
CA ARG A 128 7.81 9.12 -15.56
C ARG A 128 6.38 9.66 -15.47
N LEU A 129 5.76 9.56 -14.30
CA LEU A 129 4.37 10.00 -14.10
C LEU A 129 4.26 11.48 -13.73
N SER A 130 5.38 12.19 -13.54
CA SER A 130 5.40 13.58 -13.03
C SER A 130 4.60 13.75 -11.73
N LEU A 131 4.48 12.70 -10.93
CA LEU A 131 3.78 12.74 -9.66
C LEU A 131 4.60 13.52 -8.63
N SER A 132 3.98 14.54 -8.04
CA SER A 132 4.57 15.24 -6.90
C SER A 132 4.65 14.30 -5.70
N LYS A 133 5.59 14.58 -4.75
CA LYS A 133 5.57 13.90 -3.46
C LYS A 133 4.22 14.14 -2.79
N SER A 134 3.61 13.07 -2.33
CA SER A 134 2.40 13.13 -1.53
C SER A 134 2.68 13.87 -0.22
N GLN A 135 1.67 14.55 0.34
CA GLN A 135 1.83 15.24 1.62
C GLN A 135 2.20 14.22 2.71
N SER A 136 3.22 14.52 3.49
CA SER A 136 3.64 13.67 4.61
C SER A 136 2.47 13.51 5.58
N LYS A 137 2.22 12.26 6.02
CA LYS A 137 1.21 11.97 7.03
C LYS A 137 1.55 12.73 8.31
N PRO A 138 0.59 13.44 8.93
CA PRO A 138 0.79 13.96 10.27
C PRO A 138 1.18 12.81 11.20
N THR A 139 2.24 12.99 11.98
CA THR A 139 2.76 11.99 12.92
C THR A 139 1.64 11.57 13.86
N ARG A 140 1.15 10.35 13.70
CA ARG A 140 0.16 9.78 14.61
C ARG A 140 0.86 9.55 15.94
N PRO A 141 0.31 9.99 17.10
CA PRO A 141 0.86 9.61 18.39
C PRO A 141 0.90 8.09 18.50
N ALA A 142 1.96 7.57 19.12
CA ALA A 142 2.18 6.14 19.30
C ALA A 142 0.89 5.47 19.82
N HIS A 143 0.48 4.39 19.16
CA HIS A 143 -0.70 3.63 19.53
C HIS A 143 -0.49 3.08 20.93
N GLU A 144 -1.22 3.57 21.91
CA GLU A 144 -1.31 2.90 23.20
C GLU A 144 -1.93 1.52 22.97
N PRO A 145 -1.32 0.45 23.48
CA PRO A 145 -1.89 -0.88 23.36
C PRO A 145 -3.22 -0.90 24.10
N HIS A 146 -4.31 -1.21 23.38
CA HIS A 146 -5.59 -1.48 24.01
C HIS A 146 -5.44 -2.69 24.92
N THR A 147 -5.36 -2.47 26.23
CA THR A 147 -5.56 -3.52 27.21
C THR A 147 -7.02 -3.97 27.10
N LEU A 148 -7.22 -5.14 26.49
CA LEU A 148 -8.49 -5.85 26.58
C LEU A 148 -8.65 -6.25 28.06
N SER A 149 -9.49 -5.51 28.79
CA SER A 149 -9.96 -5.95 30.11
C SER A 149 -10.87 -7.17 29.90
N ALA A 150 -10.55 -8.23 30.60
CA ALA A 150 -11.29 -9.48 30.65
C ALA A 150 -12.66 -9.29 31.33
#